data_995c8050a20018e70a73f8cceb0b9fca
#
_entry.id   995c8050a20018e70a73f8cceb0b9fca
#
_cell.length_a   1.000
_cell.length_b   1.000
_cell.length_c   1.000
_cell.angle_alpha   90.00
_cell.angle_beta   90.00
_cell.angle_gamma   90.00
#
_symmetry.space_group_name_H-M   'P 1'
#
loop_
_entity.id
_entity.type
_entity.pdbx_description
1 polymer ?
#
loop_
_entity_poly.entity_id
_entity_poly.type
_entity_poly.pdbx_seq_one_letter_code
_entity_poly.pdbx_strand_id
1 'polypeptide(L)'
;MVDSHGLACNACGRCCNSAPTLSLRELFRHRDRFVGALTIGRVPKRRIGECWRAGHHGHALDADDVAACDALAERLLHRTGDAEREWIALTLQGYDYPSLGRCAALADDGRCSVHADKPSICGAVPLDPMLPDRLQSRVLAARRDDAAWLGADCIVETASARSFVESSFPVPLVTAGQVVDRAALDASRDALAFERAVWRDAVFASLIGGGQDVRHALSRLAPGGYLTVSIVPVLFAVASVSAHCRALSIGFIDAQRALIGMNIEAALARRHADDRPATRELRGFAQALERARHALAAMPTPAAEQTRHDAPRIEAWLDGRRDGDTLAA
;
A
#
# COMPACT_ATOMS: atom_id res chain seq x y z
N MET A 1 10.67 26.96 -13.51
CA MET A 1 9.68 26.31 -12.65
C MET A 1 10.26 26.27 -11.24
N VAL A 2 9.45 26.60 -10.25
CA VAL A 2 9.88 26.48 -8.86
C VAL A 2 9.84 25.00 -8.51
N ASP A 3 11.01 24.38 -8.28
CA ASP A 3 11.13 22.96 -7.97
C ASP A 3 11.20 22.70 -6.45
N SER A 4 10.62 23.59 -5.66
CA SER A 4 10.63 23.47 -4.19
C SER A 4 9.22 23.52 -3.64
N HIS A 5 8.86 22.49 -2.86
CA HIS A 5 7.55 22.29 -2.29
C HIS A 5 7.64 21.89 -0.82
N GLY A 6 6.71 22.39 -0.02
CA GLY A 6 6.55 22.04 1.38
C GLY A 6 5.13 21.60 1.72
N LEU A 7 4.97 20.99 2.88
CA LEU A 7 3.69 20.56 3.44
C LEU A 7 3.32 21.45 4.62
N ALA A 8 2.17 22.12 4.51
CA ALA A 8 1.54 22.88 5.57
C ALA A 8 0.23 22.17 6.01
N CYS A 9 0.38 21.01 6.66
CA CYS A 9 -0.78 20.19 7.04
C CYS A 9 -1.60 20.87 8.13
N ASN A 10 -2.87 21.15 7.86
CA ASN A 10 -3.86 21.69 8.79
C ASN A 10 -4.81 20.62 9.37
N ALA A 11 -4.49 19.34 9.19
CA ALA A 11 -5.28 18.19 9.66
C ALA A 11 -6.74 18.19 9.14
N CYS A 12 -6.98 18.70 7.94
CA CYS A 12 -8.35 18.79 7.37
C CYS A 12 -8.97 17.44 6.98
N GLY A 13 -8.22 16.33 7.03
CA GLY A 13 -8.68 14.98 6.69
C GLY A 13 -8.90 14.71 5.20
N ARG A 14 -8.71 15.67 4.30
CA ARG A 14 -8.99 15.50 2.85
C ARG A 14 -8.13 14.45 2.18
N CYS A 15 -6.88 14.24 2.62
CA CYS A 15 -6.04 13.16 2.14
C CYS A 15 -6.46 11.77 2.67
N CYS A 16 -7.40 11.71 3.62
CA CYS A 16 -7.98 10.49 4.18
C CYS A 16 -9.32 10.15 3.50
N ASN A 17 -9.39 10.28 2.18
CA ASN A 17 -10.59 10.06 1.37
C ASN A 17 -10.85 8.59 1.00
N SER A 18 -9.92 7.70 1.31
CA SER A 18 -10.02 6.26 1.05
C SER A 18 -9.12 5.47 2.01
N ALA A 19 -9.33 4.17 2.07
CA ALA A 19 -8.44 3.28 2.81
C ALA A 19 -7.02 3.30 2.21
N PRO A 20 -5.96 3.34 3.05
CA PRO A 20 -4.59 3.38 2.58
C PRO A 20 -4.11 2.02 2.06
N THR A 21 -3.06 2.04 1.26
CA THR A 21 -2.17 0.90 1.08
C THR A 21 -1.40 0.67 2.39
N LEU A 22 -1.23 -0.58 2.78
CA LEU A 22 -0.57 -0.96 4.03
C LEU A 22 0.51 -2.03 3.76
N SER A 23 1.57 -2.02 4.54
CA SER A 23 2.39 -3.22 4.68
C SER A 23 1.63 -4.28 5.49
N LEU A 24 2.02 -5.54 5.38
CA LEU A 24 1.39 -6.62 6.13
C LEU A 24 1.51 -6.40 7.64
N ARG A 25 2.66 -5.89 8.10
CA ARG A 25 2.89 -5.52 9.50
C ARG A 25 1.89 -4.46 9.98
N GLU A 26 1.68 -3.43 9.18
CA GLU A 26 0.73 -2.37 9.50
C GLU A 26 -0.71 -2.88 9.48
N LEU A 27 -1.03 -3.76 8.53
CA LEU A 27 -2.34 -4.38 8.45
C LEU A 27 -2.61 -5.30 9.65
N PHE A 28 -1.62 -6.08 10.12
CA PHE A 28 -1.74 -6.89 11.34
C PHE A 28 -1.91 -6.02 12.59
N ARG A 29 -1.19 -4.90 12.66
CA ARG A 29 -1.32 -3.93 13.77
C ARG A 29 -2.70 -3.29 13.82
N HIS A 30 -3.28 -2.94 12.67
CA HIS A 30 -4.57 -2.27 12.54
C HIS A 30 -5.70 -3.20 12.09
N ARG A 31 -5.60 -4.50 12.45
CA ARG A 31 -6.52 -5.56 12.03
C ARG A 31 -7.98 -5.37 12.45
N ASP A 32 -8.22 -4.52 13.44
CA ASP A 32 -9.54 -4.14 13.95
C ASP A 32 -10.09 -2.86 13.28
N ARG A 33 -9.28 -2.21 12.43
CA ARG A 33 -9.61 -0.95 11.80
C ARG A 33 -9.77 -1.06 10.29
N PHE A 34 -8.90 -1.81 9.62
CA PHE A 34 -8.92 -1.97 8.18
C PHE A 34 -9.21 -3.41 7.78
N VAL A 35 -10.21 -3.59 6.91
CA VAL A 35 -10.40 -4.89 6.25
C VAL A 35 -9.30 -5.04 5.20
N GLY A 36 -8.49 -6.08 5.33
CA GLY A 36 -7.37 -6.31 4.42
C GLY A 36 -7.80 -6.97 3.10
N ALA A 37 -7.34 -6.41 2.00
CA ALA A 37 -7.47 -6.98 0.66
C ALA A 37 -6.14 -6.99 -0.07
N LEU A 38 -5.96 -7.97 -0.97
CA LEU A 38 -4.84 -8.02 -1.90
C LEU A 38 -5.25 -7.34 -3.20
N THR A 39 -4.48 -6.36 -3.63
CA THR A 39 -4.64 -5.70 -4.92
C THR A 39 -3.55 -6.16 -5.88
N ILE A 40 -3.96 -6.57 -7.08
CA ILE A 40 -3.09 -7.04 -8.15
C ILE A 40 -3.25 -6.06 -9.30
N GLY A 41 -2.23 -5.25 -9.56
CA GLY A 41 -2.29 -4.18 -10.55
C GLY A 41 -1.35 -4.40 -11.73
N ARG A 42 -1.74 -3.91 -12.91
CA ARG A 42 -0.88 -3.83 -14.10
C ARG A 42 -0.24 -2.45 -14.15
N VAL A 43 1.08 -2.41 -14.10
CA VAL A 43 1.84 -1.16 -14.19
C VAL A 43 2.58 -1.15 -15.54
N PRO A 44 2.25 -0.23 -16.44
CA PRO A 44 2.91 -0.17 -17.74
C PRO A 44 4.38 0.24 -17.58
N LYS A 45 5.25 -0.38 -18.36
CA LYS A 45 6.64 0.04 -18.49
C LYS A 45 6.69 1.39 -19.22
N ARG A 46 7.45 2.32 -18.65
CA ARG A 46 7.58 3.67 -19.22
C ARG A 46 8.50 3.68 -20.42
N ARG A 47 8.34 4.67 -21.29
CA ARG A 47 9.12 4.85 -22.51
C ARG A 47 9.61 6.29 -22.65
N ILE A 48 10.80 6.44 -23.24
CA ILE A 48 11.33 7.78 -23.59
C ILE A 48 10.36 8.48 -24.55
N GLY A 49 10.08 9.74 -24.25
CA GLY A 49 9.12 10.55 -25.02
C GLY A 49 7.65 10.30 -24.67
N GLU A 50 7.34 9.32 -23.80
CA GLU A 50 5.99 9.13 -23.28
C GLU A 50 5.54 10.38 -22.50
N CYS A 51 4.35 10.89 -22.80
CA CYS A 51 3.75 11.95 -22.00
C CYS A 51 3.13 11.35 -20.73
N TRP A 52 3.90 11.36 -19.63
CA TRP A 52 3.37 11.01 -18.33
C TRP A 52 2.49 12.14 -17.79
N ARG A 53 1.31 11.79 -17.27
CA ARG A 53 0.34 12.74 -16.74
C ARG A 53 0.17 12.58 -15.24
N ALA A 54 0.24 13.68 -14.51
CA ALA A 54 -0.21 13.82 -13.13
C ALA A 54 -1.29 14.91 -13.10
N GLY A 55 -2.55 14.53 -12.94
CA GLY A 55 -3.68 15.44 -13.10
C GLY A 55 -3.68 16.10 -14.50
N HIS A 56 -3.69 17.42 -14.53
CA HIS A 56 -3.61 18.21 -15.78
C HIS A 56 -2.18 18.44 -16.28
N HIS A 57 -1.17 18.10 -15.47
CA HIS A 57 0.23 18.32 -15.81
C HIS A 57 0.76 17.17 -16.65
N GLY A 58 1.31 17.49 -17.83
CA GLY A 58 2.00 16.55 -18.71
C GLY A 58 3.51 16.74 -18.61
N HIS A 59 4.27 15.65 -18.64
CA HIS A 59 5.72 15.64 -18.69
C HIS A 59 6.20 14.56 -19.66
N ALA A 60 6.98 14.95 -20.65
CA ALA A 60 7.63 14.02 -21.56
C ALA A 60 8.81 13.38 -20.83
N LEU A 61 8.75 12.05 -20.61
CA LEU A 61 9.78 11.33 -19.89
C LEU A 61 11.08 11.30 -20.70
N ASP A 62 12.18 11.68 -20.08
CA ASP A 62 13.52 11.51 -20.64
C ASP A 62 14.11 10.12 -20.31
N ALA A 63 15.35 9.87 -20.77
CA ALA A 63 16.02 8.59 -20.56
C ALA A 63 16.27 8.32 -19.07
N ASP A 64 16.62 9.37 -18.30
CA ASP A 64 16.89 9.24 -16.87
C ASP A 64 15.60 9.00 -16.07
N ASP A 65 14.49 9.62 -16.46
CA ASP A 65 13.17 9.36 -15.85
C ASP A 65 12.76 7.90 -16.04
N VAL A 66 12.92 7.38 -17.26
CA VAL A 66 12.61 5.98 -17.57
C VAL A 66 13.52 5.03 -16.78
N ALA A 67 14.84 5.29 -16.74
CA ALA A 67 15.78 4.49 -15.97
C ALA A 67 15.43 4.48 -14.47
N ALA A 68 15.05 5.63 -13.90
CA ALA A 68 14.65 5.73 -12.51
C ALA A 68 13.33 4.99 -12.22
N CYS A 69 12.35 5.05 -13.15
CA CYS A 69 11.11 4.28 -13.07
C CYS A 69 11.39 2.77 -13.11
N ASP A 70 12.24 2.31 -14.03
CA ASP A 70 12.60 0.90 -14.16
C ASP A 70 13.34 0.40 -12.91
N ALA A 71 14.31 1.15 -12.37
CA ALA A 71 15.03 0.79 -11.16
C ALA A 71 14.10 0.64 -9.94
N LEU A 72 13.14 1.55 -9.79
CA LEU A 72 12.14 1.47 -8.73
C LEU A 72 11.21 0.27 -8.94
N ALA A 73 10.76 0.04 -10.16
CA ALA A 73 9.89 -1.08 -10.50
C ALA A 73 10.57 -2.44 -10.26
N GLU A 74 11.86 -2.60 -10.60
CA GLU A 74 12.65 -3.78 -10.27
C GLU A 74 12.66 -4.08 -8.77
N ARG A 75 12.77 -3.06 -7.97
CA ARG A 75 12.79 -3.19 -6.51
C ARG A 75 11.43 -3.55 -5.94
N LEU A 76 10.35 -2.95 -6.46
CA LEU A 76 9.03 -2.96 -5.84
C LEU A 76 7.99 -3.85 -6.53
N LEU A 77 8.19 -4.24 -7.79
CA LEU A 77 7.20 -4.92 -8.62
C LEU A 77 7.72 -6.27 -9.12
N HIS A 78 6.86 -7.01 -9.81
CA HIS A 78 7.20 -8.30 -10.40
C HIS A 78 7.15 -8.24 -11.92
N ARG A 79 8.07 -8.95 -12.59
CA ARG A 79 8.05 -9.11 -14.04
C ARG A 79 7.18 -10.31 -14.44
N THR A 80 6.39 -10.17 -15.50
CA THR A 80 5.80 -11.33 -16.17
C THR A 80 6.75 -11.81 -17.27
N GLY A 81 6.98 -13.13 -17.33
CA GLY A 81 8.02 -13.72 -18.20
C GLY A 81 7.89 -13.41 -19.70
N ASP A 82 6.69 -13.09 -20.21
CA ASP A 82 6.41 -12.84 -21.63
C ASP A 82 6.24 -11.37 -21.98
N ALA A 83 6.27 -10.45 -21.02
CA ALA A 83 5.94 -9.06 -21.26
C ALA A 83 7.09 -8.13 -20.85
N GLU A 84 7.99 -7.86 -21.78
CA GLU A 84 8.95 -6.74 -21.69
C GLU A 84 8.26 -5.38 -21.49
N ARG A 85 6.91 -5.35 -21.44
CA ARG A 85 6.11 -4.14 -21.50
C ARG A 85 5.42 -3.76 -20.20
N GLU A 86 5.37 -4.65 -19.21
CA GLU A 86 4.54 -4.44 -18.03
C GLU A 86 5.15 -5.04 -16.76
N TRP A 87 4.78 -4.42 -15.64
CA TRP A 87 5.05 -4.91 -14.30
C TRP A 87 3.74 -5.30 -13.62
N ILE A 88 3.81 -6.23 -12.68
CA ILE A 88 2.70 -6.55 -11.77
C ILE A 88 3.02 -6.01 -10.39
N ALA A 89 2.11 -5.17 -9.89
CA ALA A 89 2.12 -4.72 -8.51
C ALA A 89 1.25 -5.65 -7.66
N LEU A 90 1.80 -6.14 -6.56
CA LEU A 90 1.05 -6.80 -5.49
C LEU A 90 1.10 -5.90 -4.26
N THR A 91 -0.03 -5.37 -3.84
CA THR A 91 -0.12 -4.46 -2.68
C THR A 91 -1.26 -4.90 -1.76
N LEU A 92 -1.10 -4.62 -0.48
CA LEU A 92 -2.19 -4.75 0.47
C LEU A 92 -2.88 -3.40 0.62
N GLN A 93 -4.19 -3.43 0.68
CA GLN A 93 -5.00 -2.23 0.81
C GLN A 93 -6.13 -2.47 1.80
N GLY A 94 -6.52 -1.44 2.52
CA GLY A 94 -7.77 -1.45 3.24
C GLY A 94 -8.94 -1.49 2.26
N TYR A 95 -9.96 -2.30 2.54
CA TYR A 95 -11.16 -2.42 1.74
C TYR A 95 -12.31 -1.67 2.42
N ASP A 96 -12.87 -0.69 1.73
CA ASP A 96 -13.93 0.18 2.25
C ASP A 96 -15.18 0.17 1.37
N TYR A 97 -16.26 0.67 1.95
CA TYR A 97 -17.51 0.90 1.24
C TYR A 97 -17.45 2.24 0.47
N PRO A 98 -17.85 2.24 -0.82
CA PRO A 98 -17.84 3.46 -1.64
C PRO A 98 -18.64 4.62 -1.04
N SER A 99 -19.75 4.31 -0.36
CA SER A 99 -20.61 5.33 0.26
C SER A 99 -19.96 6.09 1.40
N LEU A 100 -18.87 5.58 1.99
CA LEU A 100 -18.19 6.25 3.11
C LEU A 100 -17.34 7.43 2.63
N GLY A 101 -16.66 7.30 1.46
CA GLY A 101 -15.83 8.36 0.86
C GLY A 101 -14.71 8.86 1.77
N ARG A 102 -14.35 8.09 2.81
CA ARG A 102 -13.33 8.44 3.81
C ARG A 102 -12.62 7.21 4.36
N CYS A 103 -11.42 7.40 4.86
CA CYS A 103 -10.65 6.37 5.54
C CYS A 103 -11.35 5.92 6.84
N ALA A 104 -11.36 4.62 7.13
CA ALA A 104 -11.91 4.06 8.36
C ALA A 104 -11.23 4.56 9.64
N ALA A 105 -10.00 5.08 9.54
CA ALA A 105 -9.27 5.67 10.66
C ALA A 105 -9.53 7.17 10.85
N LEU A 106 -10.32 7.81 9.98
CA LEU A 106 -10.68 9.21 10.13
C LEU A 106 -11.84 9.34 11.12
N ALA A 107 -11.61 10.01 12.24
CA ALA A 107 -12.63 10.30 13.24
C ALA A 107 -13.57 11.44 12.76
N ASP A 108 -14.69 11.61 13.44
CA ASP A 108 -15.70 12.61 13.06
C ASP A 108 -15.21 14.06 13.24
N ASP A 109 -14.20 14.28 14.08
CA ASP A 109 -13.51 15.56 14.26
C ASP A 109 -12.47 15.87 13.16
N GLY A 110 -12.36 15.01 12.12
CA GLY A 110 -11.41 15.14 11.02
C GLY A 110 -9.98 14.66 11.34
N ARG A 111 -9.72 14.14 12.56
CA ARG A 111 -8.41 13.67 12.96
C ARG A 111 -8.22 12.18 12.69
N CYS A 112 -6.99 11.77 12.43
CA CYS A 112 -6.64 10.37 12.26
C CYS A 112 -6.55 9.67 13.62
N SER A 113 -7.40 8.66 13.88
CA SER A 113 -7.42 7.90 15.14
C SER A 113 -6.17 7.01 15.34
N VAL A 114 -5.41 6.75 14.27
CA VAL A 114 -4.14 6.00 14.29
C VAL A 114 -2.94 6.90 14.01
N HIS A 115 -3.03 8.21 14.31
CA HIS A 115 -2.00 9.18 13.92
C HIS A 115 -0.61 8.86 14.49
N ALA A 116 -0.53 8.37 15.71
CA ALA A 116 0.74 8.00 16.35
C ALA A 116 1.42 6.81 15.66
N ASP A 117 0.61 5.87 15.16
CA ASP A 117 1.05 4.64 14.48
C ASP A 117 0.55 4.58 13.04
N LYS A 118 0.42 5.74 12.37
CA LYS A 118 -0.11 5.80 11.01
C LYS A 118 0.74 4.96 10.05
N PRO A 119 0.10 4.34 9.03
CA PRO A 119 0.82 3.62 8.00
C PRO A 119 1.89 4.48 7.34
N SER A 120 3.01 3.88 6.94
CA SER A 120 4.15 4.58 6.33
C SER A 120 3.74 5.35 5.08
N ILE A 121 2.82 4.80 4.27
CA ILE A 121 2.26 5.49 3.11
C ILE A 121 1.55 6.80 3.52
N CYS A 122 0.80 6.80 4.62
CA CYS A 122 0.14 8.01 5.13
C CYS A 122 1.15 9.05 5.65
N GLY A 123 2.31 8.56 6.14
CA GLY A 123 3.44 9.42 6.52
C GLY A 123 4.12 10.05 5.31
N ALA A 124 4.17 9.34 4.18
CA ALA A 124 4.78 9.82 2.95
C ALA A 124 3.92 10.85 2.20
N VAL A 125 2.59 10.87 2.43
CA VAL A 125 1.69 11.84 1.77
C VAL A 125 2.19 13.27 2.03
N PRO A 126 2.30 14.10 0.98
CA PRO A 126 1.78 13.97 -0.38
C PRO A 126 2.77 13.38 -1.41
N LEU A 127 3.91 12.85 -1.01
CA LEU A 127 4.83 12.11 -1.90
C LEU A 127 4.22 10.75 -2.29
N ASP A 128 4.70 10.18 -3.39
CA ASP A 128 4.25 8.89 -3.91
C ASP A 128 5.39 7.85 -3.88
N PRO A 129 5.36 6.84 -3.00
CA PRO A 129 6.41 5.82 -2.94
C PRO A 129 6.59 5.00 -4.22
N MET A 130 5.56 4.93 -5.07
CA MET A 130 5.60 4.17 -6.33
C MET A 130 6.21 4.97 -7.49
N LEU A 131 6.58 6.22 -7.27
CA LEU A 131 7.23 7.07 -8.26
C LEU A 131 8.66 7.43 -7.85
N PRO A 132 9.60 7.55 -8.80
CA PRO A 132 10.97 7.92 -8.50
C PRO A 132 11.07 9.37 -8.00
N ASP A 133 12.12 9.68 -7.27
CA ASP A 133 12.35 10.98 -6.65
C ASP A 133 12.31 12.13 -7.66
N ARG A 134 12.84 11.91 -8.86
CA ARG A 134 12.84 12.86 -9.96
C ARG A 134 11.47 13.38 -10.36
N LEU A 135 10.42 12.57 -10.17
CA LEU A 135 9.04 12.91 -10.53
C LEU A 135 8.23 13.49 -9.36
N GLN A 136 8.76 13.49 -8.14
CA GLN A 136 7.99 13.92 -6.96
C GLN A 136 7.58 15.40 -7.01
N SER A 137 8.45 16.29 -7.48
CA SER A 137 8.11 17.71 -7.62
C SER A 137 6.89 17.91 -8.54
N ARG A 138 6.80 17.12 -9.63
CA ARG A 138 5.70 17.20 -10.58
C ARG A 138 4.40 16.63 -10.01
N VAL A 139 4.51 15.56 -9.19
CA VAL A 139 3.36 15.01 -8.45
C VAL A 139 2.83 16.06 -7.47
N LEU A 140 3.71 16.72 -6.75
CA LEU A 140 3.31 17.75 -5.78
C LEU A 140 2.60 18.93 -6.46
N ALA A 141 3.14 19.40 -7.59
CA ALA A 141 2.50 20.44 -8.38
C ALA A 141 1.10 20.02 -8.85
N ALA A 142 0.97 18.80 -9.39
CA ALA A 142 -0.33 18.28 -9.86
C ALA A 142 -1.32 18.12 -8.70
N ARG A 143 -0.88 17.61 -7.55
CA ARG A 143 -1.72 17.41 -6.36
C ARG A 143 -2.15 18.73 -5.73
N ARG A 144 -1.31 19.75 -5.78
CA ARG A 144 -1.68 21.11 -5.36
C ARG A 144 -2.80 21.67 -6.23
N ASP A 145 -2.68 21.50 -7.55
CA ASP A 145 -3.62 22.08 -8.53
C ASP A 145 -4.91 21.26 -8.66
N ASP A 146 -4.91 20.02 -8.17
CA ASP A 146 -6.10 19.16 -8.10
C ASP A 146 -6.85 19.37 -6.78
N ALA A 147 -7.74 20.36 -6.78
CA ALA A 147 -8.58 20.69 -5.61
C ALA A 147 -9.46 19.52 -5.12
N ALA A 148 -9.76 18.54 -6.00
CA ALA A 148 -10.56 17.37 -5.63
C ALA A 148 -9.75 16.38 -4.77
N TRP A 149 -8.41 16.39 -4.88
CA TRP A 149 -7.56 15.42 -4.19
C TRP A 149 -7.19 15.86 -2.76
N LEU A 150 -6.58 17.05 -2.58
CA LEU A 150 -6.15 17.55 -1.25
C LEU A 150 -6.77 18.87 -0.85
N GLY A 151 -7.32 19.62 -1.82
CA GLY A 151 -7.57 21.04 -1.63
C GLY A 151 -6.22 21.76 -1.45
N ALA A 152 -5.83 22.48 -2.44
CA ALA A 152 -4.55 23.10 -2.75
C ALA A 152 -3.72 23.71 -1.57
N ASP A 153 -4.33 23.92 -0.42
CA ASP A 153 -3.79 24.75 0.67
C ASP A 153 -2.68 24.08 1.48
N CYS A 154 -2.55 22.75 1.42
CA CYS A 154 -1.53 22.06 2.24
C CYS A 154 -0.20 21.86 1.49
N ILE A 155 -0.16 21.97 0.16
CA ILE A 155 1.08 21.92 -0.60
C ILE A 155 1.44 23.33 -1.03
N VAL A 156 2.53 23.84 -0.49
CA VAL A 156 3.00 25.20 -0.75
C VAL A 156 4.25 25.19 -1.62
N GLU A 157 4.29 26.10 -2.62
CA GLU A 157 5.52 26.40 -3.35
C GLU A 157 6.37 27.38 -2.58
N THR A 158 7.68 27.21 -2.65
CA THR A 158 8.62 28.17 -2.12
C THR A 158 9.61 28.59 -3.19
N ALA A 159 9.79 29.87 -3.31
CA ALA A 159 10.69 30.46 -4.29
C ALA A 159 12.18 30.24 -3.96
N SER A 160 12.52 29.84 -2.72
CA SER A 160 13.90 29.54 -2.31
C SER A 160 13.93 28.62 -1.08
N ALA A 161 14.95 27.76 -1.01
CA ALA A 161 15.25 26.92 0.14
C ALA A 161 15.43 27.71 1.45
N ARG A 162 15.77 29.00 1.39
CA ARG A 162 15.95 29.89 2.56
C ARG A 162 14.65 30.11 3.33
N SER A 163 13.50 30.06 2.66
CA SER A 163 12.19 30.24 3.32
C SER A 163 11.82 29.11 4.29
N PHE A 164 12.45 27.94 4.18
CA PHE A 164 12.21 26.81 5.08
C PHE A 164 13.11 26.83 6.32
N VAL A 165 14.25 27.53 6.27
CA VAL A 165 15.25 27.51 7.36
C VAL A 165 14.83 28.37 8.55
N GLU A 166 14.01 29.41 8.32
CA GLU A 166 13.63 30.37 9.35
C GLU A 166 12.31 29.99 10.08
N SER A 167 11.58 28.98 9.57
CA SER A 167 10.31 28.54 10.14
C SER A 167 10.26 27.01 10.12
N SER A 168 9.92 26.40 11.25
CA SER A 168 9.65 24.94 11.33
C SER A 168 8.40 24.51 10.57
N PHE A 169 7.71 25.42 9.90
CA PHE A 169 6.48 25.22 9.15
C PHE A 169 6.44 26.17 7.94
N PRO A 170 6.18 25.72 6.72
CA PRO A 170 5.86 24.36 6.29
C PRO A 170 7.05 23.40 6.31
N VAL A 171 6.77 22.07 6.47
CA VAL A 171 7.80 21.03 6.38
C VAL A 171 8.27 20.91 4.94
N PRO A 172 9.57 21.07 4.64
CA PRO A 172 10.08 20.95 3.27
C PRO A 172 9.99 19.49 2.80
N LEU A 173 9.40 19.25 1.63
CA LEU A 173 9.31 17.93 1.00
C LEU A 173 10.31 17.77 -0.14
N VAL A 174 10.37 18.76 -1.02
CA VAL A 174 11.26 18.83 -2.18
C VAL A 174 11.91 20.18 -2.22
N THR A 175 13.22 20.22 -2.42
CA THR A 175 14.00 21.45 -2.58
C THR A 175 14.89 21.31 -3.81
N ALA A 176 14.80 22.27 -4.73
CA ALA A 176 15.53 22.25 -6.00
C ALA A 176 15.39 20.89 -6.75
N GLY A 177 14.19 20.34 -6.79
CA GLY A 177 13.88 19.06 -7.42
C GLY A 177 14.33 17.81 -6.65
N GLN A 178 14.97 17.95 -5.49
CA GLN A 178 15.41 16.84 -4.65
C GLN A 178 14.47 16.62 -3.46
N VAL A 179 14.08 15.37 -3.21
CA VAL A 179 13.31 15.00 -2.03
C VAL A 179 14.17 15.16 -0.78
N VAL A 180 13.72 15.95 0.18
CA VAL A 180 14.45 16.25 1.43
C VAL A 180 13.82 15.56 2.65
N ASP A 181 12.49 15.47 2.74
CA ASP A 181 11.83 14.66 3.78
C ASP A 181 11.62 13.23 3.26
N ARG A 182 12.61 12.39 3.51
CA ARG A 182 12.69 11.03 2.98
C ARG A 182 12.17 9.96 3.92
N ALA A 183 12.14 10.22 5.21
CA ALA A 183 11.98 9.16 6.23
C ALA A 183 10.74 8.28 5.99
N ALA A 184 9.56 8.88 5.79
CA ALA A 184 8.33 8.13 5.56
C ALA A 184 8.28 7.51 4.15
N LEU A 185 8.82 8.19 3.14
CA LEU A 185 8.91 7.71 1.77
C LEU A 185 9.78 6.44 1.69
N ASP A 186 10.98 6.50 2.29
CA ASP A 186 11.91 5.39 2.31
C ASP A 186 11.38 4.24 3.16
N ALA A 187 10.78 4.51 4.33
CA ALA A 187 10.14 3.49 5.16
C ALA A 187 9.03 2.73 4.41
N SER A 188 8.23 3.43 3.60
CA SER A 188 7.20 2.78 2.76
C SER A 188 7.82 1.91 1.67
N ARG A 189 8.85 2.39 0.99
CA ARG A 189 9.56 1.63 -0.06
C ARG A 189 10.30 0.42 0.51
N ASP A 190 10.95 0.58 1.67
CA ASP A 190 11.67 -0.50 2.35
C ASP A 190 10.72 -1.60 2.81
N ALA A 191 9.57 -1.24 3.38
CA ALA A 191 8.53 -2.20 3.74
C ALA A 191 8.06 -2.98 2.51
N LEU A 192 7.74 -2.31 1.41
CA LEU A 192 7.35 -2.94 0.15
C LEU A 192 8.44 -3.87 -0.41
N ALA A 193 9.70 -3.46 -0.37
CA ALA A 193 10.82 -4.28 -0.84
C ALA A 193 11.05 -5.50 0.05
N PHE A 194 10.98 -5.34 1.38
CA PHE A 194 11.12 -6.45 2.33
C PHE A 194 10.01 -7.49 2.17
N GLU A 195 8.78 -7.06 1.91
CA GLU A 195 7.62 -7.93 1.70
C GLU A 195 7.76 -8.84 0.48
N ARG A 196 8.66 -8.57 -0.46
CA ARG A 196 8.95 -9.52 -1.55
C ARG A 196 9.39 -10.86 -0.99
N ALA A 197 10.35 -10.85 -0.07
CA ALA A 197 10.82 -12.07 0.56
C ALA A 197 9.78 -12.69 1.51
N VAL A 198 8.96 -11.88 2.17
CA VAL A 198 7.98 -12.37 3.14
C VAL A 198 6.84 -13.14 2.46
N TRP A 199 6.20 -12.52 1.46
CA TRP A 199 4.99 -13.10 0.85
C TRP A 199 4.82 -12.81 -0.65
N ARG A 200 5.35 -11.67 -1.17
CA ARG A 200 4.97 -11.21 -2.52
C ARG A 200 5.51 -12.12 -3.62
N ASP A 201 6.76 -12.59 -3.51
CA ASP A 201 7.34 -13.50 -4.49
C ASP A 201 6.62 -14.87 -4.50
N ALA A 202 6.24 -15.40 -3.31
CA ALA A 202 5.49 -16.65 -3.20
C ALA A 202 4.07 -16.53 -3.77
N VAL A 203 3.35 -15.45 -3.45
CA VAL A 203 2.02 -15.17 -3.98
C VAL A 203 2.09 -14.96 -5.49
N PHE A 204 3.06 -14.19 -5.99
CA PHE A 204 3.24 -13.98 -7.42
C PHE A 204 3.48 -15.31 -8.16
N ALA A 205 4.39 -16.15 -7.66
CA ALA A 205 4.65 -17.46 -8.24
C ALA A 205 3.39 -18.35 -8.27
N SER A 206 2.60 -18.34 -7.19
CA SER A 206 1.32 -19.06 -7.12
C SER A 206 0.30 -18.54 -8.12
N LEU A 207 0.15 -17.23 -8.25
CA LEU A 207 -0.78 -16.60 -9.18
C LEU A 207 -0.41 -16.87 -10.64
N ILE A 208 0.87 -16.82 -10.98
CA ILE A 208 1.34 -17.09 -12.35
C ILE A 208 1.41 -18.58 -12.64
N GLY A 209 1.77 -19.42 -11.66
CA GLY A 209 1.89 -20.87 -11.81
C GLY A 209 0.57 -21.63 -11.75
N GLY A 210 -0.42 -21.15 -10.98
CA GLY A 210 -1.56 -21.95 -10.55
C GLY A 210 -2.89 -21.71 -11.26
N GLY A 211 -3.04 -20.71 -12.13
CA GLY A 211 -4.37 -20.41 -12.63
C GLY A 211 -4.45 -19.67 -13.96
N GLN A 212 -5.12 -20.27 -14.94
CA GLN A 212 -5.51 -19.55 -16.16
C GLN A 212 -6.46 -18.40 -15.86
N ASP A 213 -7.31 -18.52 -14.82
CA ASP A 213 -8.33 -17.52 -14.48
C ASP A 213 -7.74 -16.17 -14.06
N VAL A 214 -6.71 -16.17 -13.20
CA VAL A 214 -6.07 -14.92 -12.77
C VAL A 214 -5.28 -14.28 -13.91
N ARG A 215 -4.55 -15.08 -14.69
CA ARG A 215 -3.86 -14.57 -15.89
C ARG A 215 -4.85 -13.98 -16.89
N HIS A 216 -5.96 -14.67 -17.14
CA HIS A 216 -7.00 -14.20 -18.04
C HIS A 216 -7.64 -12.91 -17.51
N ALA A 217 -7.96 -12.84 -16.21
CA ALA A 217 -8.48 -11.63 -15.58
C ALA A 217 -7.51 -10.45 -15.70
N LEU A 218 -6.21 -10.68 -15.43
CA LEU A 218 -5.16 -9.66 -15.58
C LEU A 218 -5.01 -9.19 -17.04
N SER A 219 -5.05 -10.11 -18.01
CA SER A 219 -4.93 -9.74 -19.43
C SER A 219 -6.07 -8.85 -19.93
N ARG A 220 -7.23 -8.88 -19.27
CA ARG A 220 -8.40 -8.04 -19.58
C ARG A 220 -8.36 -6.67 -18.92
N LEU A 221 -7.50 -6.46 -17.93
CA LEU A 221 -7.34 -5.14 -17.31
C LEU A 221 -6.69 -4.17 -18.29
N ALA A 222 -7.17 -2.95 -18.32
CA ALA A 222 -6.46 -1.86 -18.98
C ALA A 222 -5.10 -1.61 -18.29
N PRO A 223 -4.11 -1.06 -18.98
CA PRO A 223 -2.89 -0.56 -18.35
C PRO A 223 -3.21 0.40 -17.19
N GLY A 224 -2.65 0.17 -16.03
CA GLY A 224 -2.99 0.89 -14.80
C GLY A 224 -4.23 0.37 -14.05
N GLY A 225 -4.95 -0.60 -14.62
CA GLY A 225 -6.06 -1.27 -13.94
C GLY A 225 -5.60 -2.26 -12.86
N TYR A 226 -6.49 -2.61 -11.97
CA TYR A 226 -6.21 -3.56 -10.87
C TYR A 226 -7.41 -4.46 -10.57
N LEU A 227 -7.12 -5.60 -9.94
CA LEU A 227 -8.08 -6.51 -9.33
C LEU A 227 -7.92 -6.44 -7.81
N THR A 228 -9.03 -6.48 -7.09
CA THR A 228 -9.03 -6.66 -5.64
C THR A 228 -9.54 -8.05 -5.30
N VAL A 229 -8.79 -8.79 -4.50
CA VAL A 229 -9.12 -10.16 -4.08
C VAL A 229 -8.90 -10.32 -2.57
N SER A 230 -9.43 -11.41 -2.02
CA SER A 230 -9.19 -11.75 -0.61
C SER A 230 -7.68 -11.86 -0.32
N ILE A 231 -7.27 -11.43 0.88
CA ILE A 231 -5.89 -11.52 1.39
C ILE A 231 -5.43 -12.96 1.64
N VAL A 232 -6.29 -13.95 1.55
CA VAL A 232 -5.99 -15.35 1.88
C VAL A 232 -4.68 -15.88 1.29
N PRO A 233 -4.32 -15.66 0.00
CA PRO A 233 -3.03 -16.12 -0.52
C PRO A 233 -1.82 -15.60 0.26
N VAL A 234 -1.89 -14.36 0.74
CA VAL A 234 -0.84 -13.73 1.55
C VAL A 234 -0.72 -14.42 2.90
N LEU A 235 -1.86 -14.71 3.55
CA LEU A 235 -1.89 -15.37 4.85
C LEU A 235 -1.31 -16.79 4.79
N PHE A 236 -1.54 -17.53 3.70
CA PHE A 236 -0.92 -18.84 3.48
C PHE A 236 0.61 -18.73 3.28
N ALA A 237 1.05 -17.76 2.48
CA ALA A 237 2.48 -17.53 2.27
C ALA A 237 3.19 -17.20 3.59
N VAL A 238 2.61 -16.34 4.41
CA VAL A 238 3.15 -15.97 5.73
C VAL A 238 3.08 -17.13 6.71
N ALA A 239 1.96 -17.84 6.79
CA ALA A 239 1.79 -18.97 7.70
C ALA A 239 2.77 -20.14 7.42
N SER A 240 3.29 -20.24 6.19
CA SER A 240 4.30 -21.22 5.82
C SER A 240 5.70 -20.91 6.33
N VAL A 241 5.95 -19.68 6.82
CA VAL A 241 7.27 -19.25 7.31
C VAL A 241 7.62 -19.94 8.62
N SER A 242 6.68 -19.93 9.58
CA SER A 242 6.88 -20.53 10.91
C SER A 242 5.56 -20.76 11.64
N ALA A 243 5.62 -21.48 12.78
CA ALA A 243 4.48 -21.67 13.67
C ALA A 243 3.97 -20.33 14.25
N HIS A 244 4.88 -19.40 14.59
CA HIS A 244 4.53 -18.07 15.07
C HIS A 244 3.79 -17.25 13.99
N CYS A 245 4.32 -17.22 12.78
CA CYS A 245 3.66 -16.55 11.65
C CYS A 245 2.27 -17.14 11.34
N ARG A 246 2.10 -18.46 11.50
CA ARG A 246 0.80 -19.12 11.37
C ARG A 246 -0.17 -18.67 12.45
N ALA A 247 0.28 -18.60 13.72
CA ALA A 247 -0.57 -18.13 14.81
C ALA A 247 -1.01 -16.68 14.60
N LEU A 248 -0.10 -15.81 14.14
CA LEU A 248 -0.43 -14.43 13.75
C LEU A 248 -1.47 -14.38 12.64
N SER A 249 -1.32 -15.22 11.60
CA SER A 249 -2.27 -15.29 10.48
C SER A 249 -3.66 -15.74 10.94
N ILE A 250 -3.76 -16.74 11.81
CA ILE A 250 -5.04 -17.20 12.37
C ILE A 250 -5.69 -16.10 13.22
N GLY A 251 -4.92 -15.45 14.11
CA GLY A 251 -5.43 -14.35 14.92
C GLY A 251 -5.89 -13.15 14.09
N PHE A 252 -5.21 -12.87 12.98
CA PHE A 252 -5.63 -11.86 12.01
C PHE A 252 -6.96 -12.26 11.35
N ILE A 253 -7.11 -13.51 10.91
CA ILE A 253 -8.37 -14.01 10.30
C ILE A 253 -9.55 -13.82 11.26
N ASP A 254 -9.40 -14.17 12.54
CA ASP A 254 -10.47 -14.05 13.52
C ASP A 254 -10.90 -12.57 13.70
N ALA A 255 -9.95 -11.65 13.80
CA ALA A 255 -10.23 -10.21 13.87
C ALA A 255 -10.92 -9.68 12.59
N GLN A 256 -10.44 -10.11 11.41
CA GLN A 256 -10.99 -9.66 10.14
C GLN A 256 -12.43 -10.14 9.92
N ARG A 257 -12.75 -11.36 10.31
CA ARG A 257 -14.12 -11.88 10.22
C ARG A 257 -15.08 -11.08 11.09
N ALA A 258 -14.67 -10.72 12.31
CA ALA A 258 -15.45 -9.86 13.19
C ALA A 258 -15.65 -8.46 12.57
N LEU A 259 -14.59 -7.85 12.09
CA LEU A 259 -14.62 -6.52 11.45
C LEU A 259 -15.50 -6.51 10.19
N ILE A 260 -15.37 -7.52 9.32
CA ILE A 260 -16.21 -7.66 8.12
C ILE A 260 -17.70 -7.80 8.51
N GLY A 261 -18.01 -8.57 9.54
CA GLY A 261 -19.38 -8.70 10.05
C GLY A 261 -19.97 -7.36 10.46
N MET A 262 -19.25 -6.60 11.31
CA MET A 262 -19.67 -5.26 11.74
C MET A 262 -19.85 -4.29 10.55
N ASN A 263 -18.93 -4.31 9.59
CA ASN A 263 -18.99 -3.44 8.42
C ASN A 263 -20.19 -3.77 7.52
N ILE A 264 -20.52 -5.06 7.34
CA ILE A 264 -21.70 -5.49 6.58
C ILE A 264 -22.98 -5.03 7.29
N GLU A 265 -23.11 -5.23 8.59
CA GLU A 265 -24.26 -4.76 9.37
C GLU A 265 -24.46 -3.24 9.25
N ALA A 266 -23.38 -2.46 9.40
CA ALA A 266 -23.41 -1.04 9.23
C ALA A 266 -23.82 -0.60 7.81
N ALA A 267 -23.34 -1.27 6.77
CA ALA A 267 -23.73 -1.02 5.38
C ALA A 267 -25.20 -1.33 5.11
N LEU A 268 -25.70 -2.45 5.63
CA LEU A 268 -27.12 -2.81 5.53
C LEU A 268 -28.02 -1.81 6.23
N ALA A 269 -27.58 -1.25 7.36
CA ALA A 269 -28.30 -0.19 8.06
C ALA A 269 -28.34 1.14 7.27
N ARG A 270 -27.23 1.51 6.57
CA ARG A 270 -27.16 2.70 5.69
C ARG A 270 -28.05 2.58 4.45
N ARG A 271 -28.29 1.36 3.94
CA ARG A 271 -29.11 1.07 2.75
C ARG A 271 -28.66 1.80 1.48
N HIS A 272 -27.36 2.14 1.37
CA HIS A 272 -26.85 2.80 0.17
C HIS A 272 -26.70 1.83 -0.99
N ALA A 273 -27.14 2.23 -2.21
CA ALA A 273 -27.14 1.35 -3.36
C ALA A 273 -25.74 0.91 -3.79
N ASP A 274 -24.78 1.84 -3.72
CA ASP A 274 -23.38 1.60 -4.12
C ASP A 274 -22.65 0.64 -3.18
N ASP A 275 -23.19 0.37 -1.98
CA ASP A 275 -22.60 -0.57 -1.04
C ASP A 275 -22.93 -2.05 -1.36
N ARG A 276 -23.87 -2.32 -2.26
CA ARG A 276 -24.29 -3.70 -2.58
C ARG A 276 -23.18 -4.57 -3.19
N PRO A 277 -22.39 -4.09 -4.18
CA PRO A 277 -21.26 -4.85 -4.70
C PRO A 277 -20.22 -5.15 -3.62
N ALA A 278 -19.79 -4.13 -2.85
CA ALA A 278 -18.84 -4.27 -1.76
C ALA A 278 -19.33 -5.26 -0.69
N THR A 279 -20.62 -5.22 -0.31
CA THR A 279 -21.21 -6.17 0.62
C THR A 279 -21.11 -7.62 0.11
N ARG A 280 -21.31 -7.84 -1.20
CA ARG A 280 -21.19 -9.18 -1.81
C ARG A 280 -19.73 -9.65 -1.77
N GLU A 281 -18.79 -8.81 -2.10
CA GLU A 281 -17.35 -9.11 -2.05
C GLU A 281 -16.89 -9.41 -0.63
N LEU A 282 -17.27 -8.60 0.36
CA LEU A 282 -16.94 -8.83 1.77
C LEU A 282 -17.51 -10.15 2.31
N ARG A 283 -18.71 -10.55 1.91
CA ARG A 283 -19.23 -11.89 2.23
C ARG A 283 -18.35 -12.99 1.64
N GLY A 284 -17.90 -12.81 0.40
CA GLY A 284 -16.94 -13.71 -0.25
C GLY A 284 -15.61 -13.78 0.50
N PHE A 285 -15.08 -12.62 0.95
CA PHE A 285 -13.87 -12.55 1.77
C PHE A 285 -14.04 -13.26 3.10
N ALA A 286 -15.15 -13.03 3.81
CA ALA A 286 -15.43 -13.71 5.07
C ALA A 286 -15.48 -15.25 4.92
N GLN A 287 -16.12 -15.75 3.86
CA GLN A 287 -16.15 -17.19 3.56
C GLN A 287 -14.77 -17.74 3.20
N ALA A 288 -13.97 -16.98 2.44
CA ALA A 288 -12.60 -17.38 2.10
C ALA A 288 -11.71 -17.44 3.35
N LEU A 289 -11.82 -16.44 4.24
CA LEU A 289 -11.12 -16.39 5.51
C LEU A 289 -11.51 -17.55 6.43
N GLU A 290 -12.81 -17.91 6.50
CA GLU A 290 -13.27 -19.08 7.27
C GLU A 290 -12.59 -20.37 6.79
N ARG A 291 -12.64 -20.63 5.48
CA ARG A 291 -11.97 -21.82 4.90
C ARG A 291 -10.46 -21.80 5.16
N ALA A 292 -9.82 -20.63 5.02
CA ALA A 292 -8.40 -20.47 5.27
C ALA A 292 -8.04 -20.76 6.74
N ARG A 293 -8.86 -20.29 7.68
CA ARG A 293 -8.68 -20.56 9.11
C ARG A 293 -8.64 -22.06 9.41
N HIS A 294 -9.61 -22.80 8.89
CA HIS A 294 -9.66 -24.26 9.06
C HIS A 294 -8.45 -24.95 8.44
N ALA A 295 -8.07 -24.55 7.23
CA ALA A 295 -6.92 -25.12 6.55
C ALA A 295 -5.59 -24.83 7.28
N LEU A 296 -5.38 -23.59 7.76
CA LEU A 296 -4.19 -23.21 8.52
C LEU A 296 -4.12 -23.94 9.86
N ALA A 297 -5.26 -24.13 10.55
CA ALA A 297 -5.29 -24.88 11.81
C ALA A 297 -4.97 -26.37 11.62
N ALA A 298 -5.33 -26.94 10.46
CA ALA A 298 -5.05 -28.34 10.12
C ALA A 298 -3.64 -28.58 9.53
N MET A 299 -2.90 -27.51 9.21
CA MET A 299 -1.52 -27.66 8.70
C MET A 299 -0.60 -28.28 9.74
N PRO A 300 0.22 -29.28 9.37
CA PRO A 300 1.21 -29.82 10.28
C PRO A 300 2.20 -28.71 10.73
N THR A 301 2.68 -28.80 11.97
CA THR A 301 3.72 -27.89 12.44
C THR A 301 5.00 -28.17 11.65
N PRO A 302 5.63 -27.16 11.02
CA PRO A 302 6.89 -27.37 10.33
C PRO A 302 7.90 -27.98 11.29
N ALA A 303 8.59 -29.04 10.87
CA ALA A 303 9.74 -29.52 11.62
C ALA A 303 10.80 -28.42 11.67
N ALA A 304 11.62 -28.37 12.73
CA ALA A 304 12.65 -27.35 12.91
C ALA A 304 13.57 -27.22 11.69
N GLU A 305 13.85 -28.34 11.02
CA GLU A 305 14.66 -28.42 9.79
C GLU A 305 13.97 -27.80 8.55
N GLN A 306 12.63 -27.63 8.58
CA GLN A 306 11.83 -27.06 7.49
C GLN A 306 11.52 -25.58 7.71
N THR A 307 11.88 -25.03 8.86
CA THR A 307 11.70 -23.60 9.13
C THR A 307 12.65 -22.80 8.23
N ARG A 308 12.11 -21.78 7.55
CA ARG A 308 12.93 -20.89 6.71
C ARG A 308 14.03 -20.25 7.56
N HIS A 309 15.23 -20.16 7.02
CA HIS A 309 16.38 -19.59 7.73
C HIS A 309 16.18 -18.09 8.09
N ASP A 310 15.36 -17.38 7.33
CA ASP A 310 14.99 -15.97 7.54
C ASP A 310 13.74 -15.77 8.43
N ALA A 311 13.16 -16.88 8.95
CA ALA A 311 11.96 -16.82 9.80
C ALA A 311 12.11 -15.90 11.01
N PRO A 312 13.21 -15.92 11.80
CA PRO A 312 13.35 -15.02 12.94
C PRO A 312 13.28 -13.54 12.56
N ARG A 313 13.85 -13.16 11.40
CA ARG A 313 13.80 -11.79 10.89
C ARG A 313 12.40 -11.40 10.44
N ILE A 314 11.67 -12.32 9.81
CA ILE A 314 10.28 -12.11 9.39
C ILE A 314 9.38 -11.96 10.62
N GLU A 315 9.54 -12.82 11.62
CA GLU A 315 8.79 -12.75 12.87
C GLU A 315 9.03 -11.42 13.60
N ALA A 316 10.29 -11.03 13.77
CA ALA A 316 10.66 -9.76 14.39
C ALA A 316 10.05 -8.57 13.66
N TRP A 317 10.05 -8.60 12.33
CA TRP A 317 9.44 -7.55 11.51
C TRP A 317 7.92 -7.50 11.67
N LEU A 318 7.23 -8.65 11.68
CA LEU A 318 5.77 -8.73 11.88
C LEU A 318 5.38 -8.27 13.29
N ASP A 319 6.17 -8.61 14.31
CA ASP A 319 5.97 -8.19 15.71
C ASP A 319 6.27 -6.69 15.93
N GLY A 320 6.81 -6.01 14.94
CA GLY A 320 7.16 -4.58 15.01
C GLY A 320 8.47 -4.29 15.73
N ARG A 321 9.30 -5.31 15.99
CA ARG A 321 10.64 -5.14 16.55
C ARG A 321 11.57 -4.50 15.51
N ARG A 322 12.48 -3.65 15.93
CA ARG A 322 13.51 -3.07 15.05
C ARG A 322 14.67 -4.06 14.89
N ASP A 323 15.32 -4.06 13.70
CA ASP A 323 16.47 -4.94 13.43
C ASP A 323 17.63 -4.81 14.45
N GLY A 324 17.65 -3.80 15.32
CA GLY A 324 18.62 -3.60 16.39
C GLY A 324 18.32 -4.33 17.71
N ASP A 325 17.07 -4.75 17.92
CA ASP A 325 16.67 -5.38 19.18
C ASP A 325 17.00 -6.88 19.23
N THR A 326 17.45 -7.46 18.12
CA THR A 326 17.69 -8.92 17.99
C THR A 326 19.13 -9.34 18.37
N LEU A 327 20.03 -8.37 18.65
CA LEU A 327 21.45 -8.65 19.00
C LEU A 327 21.73 -8.61 20.51
N ALA A 328 20.71 -8.45 21.35
CA ALA A 328 20.86 -8.33 22.83
C ALA A 328 20.14 -9.43 23.62
N ALA A 329 19.91 -10.62 23.02
CA ALA A 329 19.35 -11.79 23.73
C ALA A 329 20.26 -13.03 23.58
#